data_aae3049da9dfc5125b5e5f2d552092eb
#
_entry.id   aae3049da9dfc5125b5e5f2d552092eb
#
_cell.length_a   1.000
_cell.length_b   1.000
_cell.length_c   1.000
_cell.angle_alpha   90.00
_cell.angle_beta   90.00
_cell.angle_gamma   90.00
#
_symmetry.space_group_name_H-M   'P 1'
#
loop_
_entity.id
_entity.type
_entity.pdbx_description
1 polymer ?
#
loop_
_entity_poly.entity_id
_entity_poly.type
_entity_poly.pdbx_seq_one_letter_code
_entity_poly.pdbx_strand_id
1 'polypeptide(L)'
;MNEEINTPSNHYVDNAKLSQVLGDWKNAYDIAAKNGDELPRIPEYVGWAILQICDHQATRPNFRDYTYIDEMKGDAYANVIAYLYNYDPNAITKSGKPNAFGYISLTVFRAFINRIGEEKKEQYFKMKSFQLAGLTTDSLEHDNTFERSGDDGVIAEDFLSKVYEYEENMKKKTIATKARKAAASFDEAVEKGAFDEFFED
;
A
#
# COMPACT_ATOMS: atom_id res chain seq x y z
N MET A 1 -32.45 9.51 -35.85
CA MET A 1 -31.32 8.56 -35.81
C MET A 1 -30.06 9.37 -35.56
N ASN A 2 -29.70 9.56 -34.29
CA ASN A 2 -28.43 10.17 -33.92
C ASN A 2 -27.48 9.03 -33.60
N GLU A 3 -26.57 8.74 -34.51
CA GLU A 3 -25.42 7.89 -34.22
C GLU A 3 -24.57 8.61 -33.18
N GLU A 4 -24.58 8.09 -31.94
CA GLU A 4 -23.58 8.47 -30.94
C GLU A 4 -22.22 8.08 -31.49
N ILE A 5 -21.43 9.07 -31.86
CA ILE A 5 -20.02 8.91 -32.19
C ILE A 5 -19.32 8.40 -30.94
N ASN A 6 -19.12 7.10 -30.92
CA ASN A 6 -18.34 6.41 -29.89
C ASN A 6 -16.87 6.83 -30.06
N THR A 7 -16.49 7.96 -29.45
CA THR A 7 -15.09 8.33 -29.33
C THR A 7 -14.40 7.25 -28.51
N PRO A 8 -13.39 6.54 -29.07
CA PRO A 8 -12.66 5.55 -28.30
C PRO A 8 -12.03 6.25 -27.11
N SER A 9 -12.48 5.87 -25.90
CA SER A 9 -11.87 6.35 -24.68
C SER A 9 -10.40 5.91 -24.68
N ASN A 10 -9.50 6.89 -24.67
CA ASN A 10 -8.04 6.68 -24.71
C ASN A 10 -7.52 6.06 -23.39
N HIS A 11 -8.37 5.35 -22.65
CA HIS A 11 -8.08 4.68 -21.42
C HIS A 11 -7.78 3.21 -21.67
N TYR A 12 -6.65 2.72 -21.12
CA TYR A 12 -6.22 1.33 -21.21
C TYR A 12 -7.21 0.32 -20.57
N VAL A 13 -8.12 0.78 -19.69
CA VAL A 13 -9.21 0.00 -19.09
C VAL A 13 -10.49 0.83 -19.14
N ASP A 14 -11.57 0.24 -19.66
CA ASP A 14 -12.91 0.84 -19.63
C ASP A 14 -13.53 0.69 -18.22
N ASN A 15 -13.63 1.81 -17.50
CA ASN A 15 -14.17 1.82 -16.15
C ASN A 15 -15.67 1.49 -16.08
N ALA A 16 -16.46 1.84 -17.09
CA ALA A 16 -17.88 1.56 -17.10
C ALA A 16 -18.10 0.04 -17.21
N LYS A 17 -17.46 -0.59 -18.18
CA LYS A 17 -17.46 -2.04 -18.38
C LYS A 17 -16.89 -2.76 -17.16
N LEU A 18 -15.79 -2.29 -16.60
CA LEU A 18 -15.17 -2.90 -15.41
C LEU A 18 -16.09 -2.85 -14.21
N SER A 19 -16.74 -1.71 -13.97
CA SER A 19 -17.68 -1.54 -12.85
C SER A 19 -18.91 -2.42 -13.01
N GLN A 20 -19.42 -2.59 -14.23
CA GLN A 20 -20.53 -3.48 -14.51
C GLN A 20 -20.15 -4.95 -14.27
N VAL A 21 -19.10 -5.43 -14.93
CA VAL A 21 -18.67 -6.85 -14.81
C VAL A 21 -18.29 -7.22 -13.39
N LEU A 22 -17.61 -6.31 -12.68
CA LEU A 22 -17.25 -6.53 -11.28
C LEU A 22 -18.47 -6.50 -10.35
N GLY A 23 -19.42 -5.61 -10.62
CA GLY A 23 -20.69 -5.55 -9.88
C GLY A 23 -21.53 -6.81 -10.05
N ASP A 24 -21.66 -7.32 -11.27
CA ASP A 24 -22.38 -8.57 -11.56
C ASP A 24 -21.73 -9.75 -10.87
N TRP A 25 -20.38 -9.85 -10.92
CA TRP A 25 -19.65 -10.88 -10.20
C TRP A 25 -19.83 -10.77 -8.68
N LYS A 26 -19.78 -9.57 -8.12
CA LYS A 26 -19.96 -9.35 -6.68
C LYS A 26 -21.35 -9.75 -6.21
N ASN A 27 -22.38 -9.44 -6.97
CA ASN A 27 -23.75 -9.85 -6.66
C ASN A 27 -23.88 -11.39 -6.67
N ALA A 28 -23.31 -12.06 -7.68
CA ALA A 28 -23.30 -13.53 -7.75
C ALA A 28 -22.48 -14.14 -6.58
N TYR A 29 -21.35 -13.53 -6.21
CA TYR A 29 -20.53 -13.94 -5.08
C TYR A 29 -21.31 -13.85 -3.76
N ASP A 30 -22.03 -12.75 -3.51
CA ASP A 30 -22.78 -12.55 -2.28
C ASP A 30 -23.98 -13.52 -2.16
N ILE A 31 -24.62 -13.85 -3.28
CA ILE A 31 -25.68 -14.86 -3.32
C ILE A 31 -25.12 -16.25 -2.99
N ALA A 32 -24.03 -16.66 -3.66
CA ALA A 32 -23.40 -17.95 -3.43
C ALA A 32 -22.89 -18.08 -1.99
N ALA A 33 -22.24 -17.04 -1.46
CA ALA A 33 -21.75 -17.02 -0.08
C ALA A 33 -22.87 -17.14 0.97
N LYS A 34 -24.06 -16.53 0.72
CA LYS A 34 -25.23 -16.65 1.61
C LYS A 34 -25.87 -18.01 1.56
N ASN A 35 -25.86 -18.65 0.39
CA ASN A 35 -26.48 -19.98 0.19
C ASN A 35 -25.55 -21.12 0.60
N GLY A 36 -24.23 -20.87 0.74
CA GLY A 36 -23.22 -21.90 0.93
C GLY A 36 -22.86 -22.65 -0.36
N ASP A 37 -23.13 -22.05 -1.51
CA ASP A 37 -22.83 -22.60 -2.84
C ASP A 37 -21.34 -22.37 -3.21
N GLU A 38 -20.87 -23.01 -4.29
CA GLU A 38 -19.55 -22.77 -4.82
C GLU A 38 -19.39 -21.31 -5.29
N LEU A 39 -18.32 -20.66 -4.83
CA LEU A 39 -18.07 -19.24 -5.14
C LEU A 39 -17.73 -19.07 -6.64
N PRO A 40 -18.29 -18.05 -7.30
CA PRO A 40 -18.06 -17.82 -8.71
C PRO A 40 -16.61 -17.41 -8.96
N ARG A 41 -16.02 -17.92 -10.05
CA ARG A 41 -14.69 -17.53 -10.48
C ARG A 41 -14.68 -16.07 -10.91
N ILE A 42 -13.54 -15.41 -10.68
CA ILE A 42 -13.33 -14.04 -11.13
C ILE A 42 -13.38 -14.00 -12.66
N PRO A 43 -14.16 -13.10 -13.27
CA PRO A 43 -14.23 -12.98 -14.72
C PRO A 43 -12.86 -12.65 -15.34
N GLU A 44 -12.56 -13.26 -16.49
CA GLU A 44 -11.28 -13.06 -17.18
C GLU A 44 -10.98 -11.57 -17.46
N TYR A 45 -11.99 -10.81 -17.88
CA TYR A 45 -11.84 -9.37 -18.11
C TYR A 45 -11.41 -8.61 -16.84
N VAL A 46 -11.93 -8.98 -15.67
CA VAL A 46 -11.53 -8.37 -14.39
C VAL A 46 -10.08 -8.70 -14.08
N GLY A 47 -9.67 -9.97 -14.25
CA GLY A 47 -8.28 -10.40 -14.07
C GLY A 47 -7.33 -9.65 -14.99
N TRP A 48 -7.68 -9.53 -16.28
CA TRP A 48 -6.93 -8.74 -17.24
C TRP A 48 -6.83 -7.26 -16.85
N ALA A 49 -7.94 -6.65 -16.43
CA ALA A 49 -7.96 -5.24 -16.01
C ALA A 49 -7.06 -4.99 -14.78
N ILE A 50 -7.04 -5.92 -13.82
CA ILE A 50 -6.15 -5.84 -12.65
C ILE A 50 -4.69 -5.83 -13.08
N LEU A 51 -4.28 -6.73 -13.99
CA LEU A 51 -2.92 -6.77 -14.51
C LEU A 51 -2.56 -5.45 -15.21
N GLN A 52 -3.43 -4.93 -16.08
CA GLN A 52 -3.19 -3.66 -16.77
C GLN A 52 -3.04 -2.48 -15.77
N ILE A 53 -3.83 -2.45 -14.71
CA ILE A 53 -3.75 -1.42 -13.68
C ILE A 53 -2.44 -1.56 -12.89
N CYS A 54 -2.00 -2.77 -12.53
CA CYS A 54 -0.74 -3.02 -11.87
C CYS A 54 0.45 -2.55 -12.72
N ASP A 55 0.49 -2.96 -14.00
CA ASP A 55 1.56 -2.59 -14.92
C ASP A 55 1.62 -1.06 -15.12
N HIS A 56 0.48 -0.43 -15.37
CA HIS A 56 0.45 1.02 -15.53
C HIS A 56 0.85 1.78 -14.25
N GLN A 57 0.48 1.27 -13.09
CA GLN A 57 0.90 1.84 -11.81
C GLN A 57 2.42 1.72 -11.61
N ALA A 58 3.02 0.60 -12.02
CA ALA A 58 4.44 0.33 -11.92
C ALA A 58 5.30 1.29 -12.78
N THR A 59 4.77 1.79 -13.90
CA THR A 59 5.49 2.75 -14.76
C THR A 59 5.54 4.17 -14.21
N ARG A 60 4.80 4.47 -13.14
CA ARG A 60 4.80 5.82 -12.58
C ARG A 60 6.15 6.19 -11.97
N PRO A 61 6.58 7.46 -12.04
CA PRO A 61 7.88 7.91 -11.53
C PRO A 61 8.15 7.50 -10.07
N ASN A 62 7.09 7.40 -9.25
CA ASN A 62 7.21 7.03 -7.85
C ASN A 62 7.55 5.55 -7.62
N PHE A 63 7.42 4.69 -8.64
CA PHE A 63 7.56 3.24 -8.48
C PHE A 63 8.54 2.60 -9.45
N ARG A 64 8.73 3.14 -10.66
CA ARG A 64 9.49 2.53 -11.75
C ARG A 64 10.96 2.21 -11.43
N ASP A 65 11.56 2.94 -10.47
CA ASP A 65 13.00 2.84 -10.18
C ASP A 65 13.31 1.84 -9.04
N TYR A 66 12.30 1.11 -8.54
CA TYR A 66 12.53 0.07 -7.56
C TYR A 66 13.00 -1.22 -8.21
N THR A 67 14.08 -1.83 -7.68
CA THR A 67 14.65 -3.09 -8.21
C THR A 67 13.73 -4.29 -8.04
N TYR A 68 12.79 -4.21 -7.11
CA TYR A 68 11.79 -5.24 -6.78
C TYR A 68 10.38 -4.88 -7.32
N ILE A 69 10.33 -4.19 -8.47
CA ILE A 69 9.06 -3.76 -9.06
C ILE A 69 8.17 -4.94 -9.50
N ASP A 70 8.76 -6.05 -9.92
CA ASP A 70 8.01 -7.23 -10.33
C ASP A 70 7.38 -7.94 -9.14
N GLU A 71 8.07 -8.01 -8.01
CA GLU A 71 7.51 -8.49 -6.75
C GLU A 71 6.38 -7.57 -6.26
N MET A 72 6.54 -6.25 -6.38
CA MET A 72 5.47 -5.29 -6.07
C MET A 72 4.21 -5.53 -6.90
N LYS A 73 4.36 -5.83 -8.21
CA LYS A 73 3.22 -6.17 -9.08
C LYS A 73 2.56 -7.48 -8.65
N GLY A 74 3.37 -8.50 -8.35
CA GLY A 74 2.88 -9.80 -7.86
C GLY A 74 2.08 -9.66 -6.57
N ASP A 75 2.62 -8.95 -5.58
CA ASP A 75 1.94 -8.68 -4.31
C ASP A 75 0.64 -7.89 -4.52
N ALA A 76 0.67 -6.88 -5.38
CA ALA A 76 -0.51 -6.08 -5.67
C ALA A 76 -1.61 -6.90 -6.33
N TYR A 77 -1.25 -7.74 -7.30
CA TYR A 77 -2.19 -8.65 -7.95
C TYR A 77 -2.83 -9.62 -6.95
N ALA A 78 -2.02 -10.26 -6.12
CA ALA A 78 -2.51 -11.15 -5.07
C ALA A 78 -3.42 -10.44 -4.07
N ASN A 79 -3.04 -9.23 -3.62
CA ASN A 79 -3.85 -8.42 -2.71
C ASN A 79 -5.19 -8.00 -3.32
N VAL A 80 -5.21 -7.57 -4.59
CA VAL A 80 -6.47 -7.19 -5.24
C VAL A 80 -7.40 -8.39 -5.32
N ILE A 81 -6.91 -9.56 -5.73
CA ILE A 81 -7.72 -10.79 -5.79
C ILE A 81 -8.24 -11.16 -4.41
N ALA A 82 -7.37 -11.15 -3.39
CA ALA A 82 -7.74 -11.52 -2.03
C ALA A 82 -8.81 -10.61 -1.41
N TYR A 83 -8.84 -9.32 -1.80
CA TYR A 83 -9.79 -8.34 -1.26
C TYR A 83 -10.89 -7.91 -2.24
N LEU A 84 -10.99 -8.55 -3.41
CA LEU A 84 -11.96 -8.19 -4.44
C LEU A 84 -13.42 -8.30 -3.95
N TYR A 85 -13.68 -9.24 -3.06
CA TYR A 85 -14.99 -9.44 -2.43
C TYR A 85 -15.46 -8.27 -1.56
N ASN A 86 -14.55 -7.37 -1.15
CA ASN A 86 -14.89 -6.16 -0.40
C ASN A 86 -15.36 -5.01 -1.30
N TYR A 87 -15.35 -5.20 -2.62
CA TYR A 87 -15.88 -4.18 -3.53
C TYR A 87 -17.38 -3.98 -3.29
N ASP A 88 -17.79 -2.72 -3.12
CA ASP A 88 -19.20 -2.36 -3.00
C ASP A 88 -19.66 -1.69 -4.31
N PRO A 89 -20.51 -2.36 -5.10
CA PRO A 89 -21.05 -1.80 -6.34
C PRO A 89 -22.00 -0.62 -6.11
N ASN A 90 -22.53 -0.47 -4.89
CA ASN A 90 -23.44 0.62 -4.51
C ASN A 90 -22.69 1.86 -3.98
N ALA A 91 -21.39 1.75 -3.73
CA ALA A 91 -20.56 2.88 -3.31
C ALA A 91 -20.45 3.89 -4.45
N ILE A 92 -21.23 4.95 -4.35
CA ILE A 92 -21.30 6.01 -5.36
C ILE A 92 -20.21 7.04 -5.09
N THR A 93 -19.39 7.34 -6.11
CA THR A 93 -18.42 8.43 -6.06
C THR A 93 -19.11 9.79 -6.17
N LYS A 94 -18.33 10.87 -5.98
CA LYS A 94 -18.84 12.26 -6.19
C LYS A 94 -19.46 12.48 -7.57
N SER A 95 -19.12 11.66 -8.57
CA SER A 95 -19.69 11.69 -9.91
C SER A 95 -21.02 10.92 -10.05
N GLY A 96 -21.55 10.34 -8.98
CA GLY A 96 -22.81 9.60 -9.00
C GLY A 96 -22.73 8.21 -9.64
N LYS A 97 -21.53 7.68 -9.89
CA LYS A 97 -21.32 6.38 -10.55
C LYS A 97 -20.40 5.49 -9.73
N PRO A 98 -20.55 4.14 -9.78
CA PRO A 98 -19.60 3.22 -9.19
C PRO A 98 -18.24 3.34 -9.91
N ASN A 99 -17.16 3.11 -9.17
CA ASN A 99 -15.78 3.26 -9.69
C ASN A 99 -14.90 2.08 -9.31
N ALA A 100 -15.04 1.00 -10.06
CA ALA A 100 -14.22 -0.21 -9.88
C ALA A 100 -12.74 0.07 -10.17
N PHE A 101 -12.45 0.88 -11.19
CA PHE A 101 -11.08 1.29 -11.51
C PHE A 101 -10.41 2.02 -10.33
N GLY A 102 -11.12 2.95 -9.69
CA GLY A 102 -10.60 3.65 -8.52
C GLY A 102 -10.36 2.73 -7.33
N TYR A 103 -11.26 1.77 -7.08
CA TYR A 103 -11.11 0.77 -6.04
C TYR A 103 -9.85 -0.09 -6.25
N ILE A 104 -9.69 -0.66 -7.44
CA ILE A 104 -8.54 -1.51 -7.79
C ILE A 104 -7.25 -0.68 -7.75
N SER A 105 -7.22 0.50 -8.37
CA SER A 105 -6.04 1.38 -8.37
C SER A 105 -5.58 1.76 -6.96
N LEU A 106 -6.50 2.03 -6.05
CA LEU A 106 -6.17 2.34 -4.66
C LEU A 106 -5.60 1.12 -3.92
N THR A 107 -6.15 -0.07 -4.18
CA THR A 107 -5.68 -1.31 -3.58
C THR A 107 -4.27 -1.65 -4.08
N VAL A 108 -4.01 -1.52 -5.38
CA VAL A 108 -2.67 -1.67 -5.98
C VAL A 108 -1.68 -0.67 -5.37
N PHE A 109 -2.06 0.61 -5.29
CA PHE A 109 -1.21 1.64 -4.69
C PHE A 109 -0.83 1.30 -3.24
N ARG A 110 -1.80 0.86 -2.43
CA ARG A 110 -1.56 0.46 -1.04
C ARG A 110 -0.62 -0.74 -0.94
N ALA A 111 -0.78 -1.73 -1.81
CA ALA A 111 0.10 -2.90 -1.86
C ALA A 111 1.55 -2.49 -2.20
N PHE A 112 1.74 -1.59 -3.15
CA PHE A 112 3.06 -1.05 -3.50
C PHE A 112 3.71 -0.33 -2.31
N ILE A 113 2.97 0.55 -1.63
CA ILE A 113 3.48 1.26 -0.45
C ILE A 113 3.82 0.29 0.70
N ASN A 114 3.01 -0.76 0.89
CA ASN A 114 3.28 -1.78 1.90
C ASN A 114 4.58 -2.53 1.59
N ARG A 115 4.77 -2.99 0.36
CA ARG A 115 6.01 -3.68 -0.06
C ARG A 115 7.24 -2.79 0.13
N ILE A 116 7.18 -1.53 -0.28
CA ILE A 116 8.27 -0.56 -0.03
C ILE A 116 8.57 -0.44 1.46
N GLY A 117 7.53 -0.44 2.31
CA GLY A 117 7.69 -0.41 3.75
C GLY A 117 8.37 -1.66 4.32
N GLU A 118 8.04 -2.83 3.81
CA GLU A 118 8.64 -4.12 4.19
C GLU A 118 10.10 -4.18 3.76
N GLU A 119 10.44 -3.83 2.52
CA GLU A 119 11.82 -3.79 2.03
C GLU A 119 12.70 -2.83 2.84
N LYS A 120 12.18 -1.64 3.16
CA LYS A 120 12.90 -0.69 4.04
C LYS A 120 13.12 -1.26 5.43
N LYS A 121 12.16 -1.98 5.97
CA LYS A 121 12.27 -2.65 7.27
C LYS A 121 13.31 -3.77 7.23
N GLU A 122 13.33 -4.58 6.17
CA GLU A 122 14.33 -5.62 6.00
C GLU A 122 15.75 -5.04 5.86
N GLN A 123 15.92 -4.00 5.07
CA GLN A 123 17.17 -3.27 4.94
C GLN A 123 17.64 -2.76 6.31
N TYR A 124 16.75 -2.14 7.09
CA TYR A 124 17.07 -1.70 8.44
C TYR A 124 17.54 -2.85 9.33
N PHE A 125 16.84 -4.00 9.34
CA PHE A 125 17.26 -5.14 10.14
C PHE A 125 18.61 -5.71 9.71
N LYS A 126 18.87 -5.82 8.43
CA LYS A 126 20.19 -6.22 7.90
C LYS A 126 21.27 -5.27 8.41
N MET A 127 21.06 -3.97 8.26
CA MET A 127 21.99 -2.95 8.71
C MET A 127 22.21 -2.99 10.24
N LYS A 128 21.15 -3.12 11.00
CA LYS A 128 21.25 -3.19 12.47
C LYS A 128 21.97 -4.45 12.94
N SER A 129 21.80 -5.57 12.25
CA SER A 129 22.52 -6.81 12.53
C SER A 129 24.04 -6.66 12.28
N PHE A 130 24.44 -6.00 11.20
CA PHE A 130 25.86 -5.69 10.95
C PHE A 130 26.44 -4.77 12.02
N GLN A 131 25.70 -3.76 12.45
CA GLN A 131 26.12 -2.88 13.54
C GLN A 131 26.34 -3.65 14.86
N LEU A 132 25.40 -4.52 15.22
CA LEU A 132 25.47 -5.32 16.45
C LEU A 132 26.58 -6.40 16.39
N ALA A 133 26.86 -6.92 15.21
CA ALA A 133 27.97 -7.88 15.00
C ALA A 133 29.37 -7.22 15.07
N GLY A 134 29.43 -5.90 15.29
CA GLY A 134 30.69 -5.18 15.34
C GLY A 134 31.40 -5.06 13.97
N LEU A 135 30.69 -5.33 12.88
CA LEU A 135 31.18 -5.21 11.50
C LEU A 135 31.15 -3.76 10.99
N THR A 136 30.89 -2.80 11.87
CA THR A 136 31.04 -1.39 11.61
C THR A 136 32.48 -0.95 11.91
N THR A 137 32.86 0.22 11.42
CA THR A 137 34.20 0.81 11.42
C THR A 137 35.09 0.58 12.64
N ASP A 138 34.52 0.32 13.81
CA ASP A 138 35.25 0.15 15.06
C ASP A 138 36.04 -1.20 15.14
N SER A 139 35.54 -2.25 14.49
CA SER A 139 36.22 -3.55 14.42
C SER A 139 37.36 -3.57 13.41
N LEU A 140 37.29 -2.70 12.41
CA LEU A 140 38.31 -2.55 11.37
C LEU A 140 39.50 -1.66 11.84
N GLU A 141 39.32 -0.89 12.92
CA GLU A 141 40.36 -0.05 13.49
C GLU A 141 41.46 -0.84 14.24
N HIS A 142 41.13 -2.08 14.63
CA HIS A 142 42.07 -2.89 15.43
C HIS A 142 42.98 -3.83 14.61
N ASP A 143 42.68 -4.02 13.31
CA ASP A 143 43.53 -4.83 12.43
C ASP A 143 44.34 -3.94 11.46
N ASN A 144 45.58 -3.57 11.89
CA ASN A 144 46.49 -2.70 11.15
C ASN A 144 47.08 -3.31 9.87
N THR A 145 46.52 -4.42 9.34
CA THR A 145 47.09 -5.16 8.21
C THR A 145 46.41 -4.92 6.88
N PHE A 146 45.28 -4.12 6.85
CA PHE A 146 44.60 -3.82 5.60
C PHE A 146 44.76 -2.35 5.22
N GLU A 147 45.44 -2.08 4.09
CA GLU A 147 45.51 -0.74 3.51
C GLU A 147 44.10 -0.26 3.15
N ARG A 148 43.60 0.74 3.89
CA ARG A 148 42.27 1.35 3.67
C ARG A 148 42.23 1.98 2.28
N SER A 149 41.40 1.43 1.41
CA SER A 149 40.82 2.19 0.31
C SER A 149 39.94 3.29 0.90
N GLY A 150 40.18 4.56 0.56
CA GLY A 150 39.49 5.72 1.14
C GLY A 150 37.98 5.77 0.93
N ASP A 151 37.39 4.71 0.36
CA ASP A 151 35.98 4.55 0.03
C ASP A 151 35.16 3.85 1.15
N ASP A 152 35.86 3.07 2.02
CA ASP A 152 35.15 2.26 3.05
C ASP A 152 34.56 3.11 4.17
N GLY A 153 35.14 4.25 4.50
CA GLY A 153 34.62 5.20 5.48
C GLY A 153 33.33 5.87 5.05
N VAL A 154 33.22 6.21 3.77
CA VAL A 154 32.01 6.85 3.21
C VAL A 154 30.83 5.88 3.18
N ILE A 155 31.09 4.60 2.91
CA ILE A 155 30.05 3.55 2.90
C ILE A 155 29.51 3.33 4.32
N ALA A 156 30.39 3.35 5.33
CA ALA A 156 29.96 3.15 6.73
C ALA A 156 29.15 4.34 7.26
N GLU A 157 29.51 5.58 6.90
CA GLU A 157 28.74 6.78 7.29
C GLU A 157 27.36 6.81 6.62
N ASP A 158 27.25 6.50 5.33
CA ASP A 158 25.98 6.39 4.62
C ASP A 158 25.08 5.32 5.23
N PHE A 159 25.69 4.21 5.63
CA PHE A 159 25.02 3.10 6.28
C PHE A 159 24.42 3.50 7.64
N LEU A 160 25.19 4.12 8.51
CA LEU A 160 24.74 4.61 9.82
C LEU A 160 23.67 5.69 9.67
N SER A 161 23.84 6.60 8.72
CA SER A 161 22.88 7.65 8.40
C SER A 161 21.49 7.06 8.06
N LYS A 162 21.45 6.02 7.23
CA LYS A 162 20.19 5.34 6.87
C LYS A 162 19.54 4.64 8.06
N VAL A 163 20.32 4.06 8.96
CA VAL A 163 19.79 3.47 10.21
C VAL A 163 19.14 4.54 11.08
N TYR A 164 19.84 5.66 11.32
CA TYR A 164 19.32 6.76 12.12
C TYR A 164 18.06 7.39 11.50
N GLU A 165 18.06 7.61 10.18
CA GLU A 165 16.89 8.14 9.47
C GLU A 165 15.67 7.23 9.63
N TYR A 166 15.85 5.91 9.50
CA TYR A 166 14.77 4.96 9.69
C TYR A 166 14.24 4.99 11.12
N GLU A 167 15.11 4.97 12.13
CA GLU A 167 14.72 5.03 13.56
C GLU A 167 13.97 6.33 13.89
N GLU A 168 14.44 7.44 13.37
CA GLU A 168 13.78 8.76 13.56
C GLU A 168 12.39 8.79 12.91
N ASN A 169 12.26 8.28 11.69
CA ASN A 169 11.00 8.18 11.00
C ASN A 169 10.01 7.25 11.74
N MET A 170 10.49 6.16 12.32
CA MET A 170 9.67 5.27 13.16
C MET A 170 9.20 5.97 14.44
N LYS A 171 10.07 6.74 15.11
CA LYS A 171 9.69 7.55 16.29
C LYS A 171 8.61 8.57 15.93
N LYS A 172 8.78 9.32 14.82
CA LYS A 172 7.81 10.30 14.34
C LYS A 172 6.44 9.65 14.04
N LYS A 173 6.42 8.49 13.37
CA LYS A 173 5.18 7.73 13.10
C LYS A 173 4.50 7.27 14.39
N THR A 174 5.26 6.78 15.36
CA THR A 174 4.72 6.32 16.66
C THR A 174 4.08 7.48 17.42
N ILE A 175 4.75 8.64 17.48
CA ILE A 175 4.22 9.85 18.13
C ILE A 175 2.95 10.32 17.43
N ALA A 176 2.95 10.41 16.09
CA ALA A 176 1.78 10.81 15.31
C ALA A 176 0.60 9.86 15.51
N THR A 177 0.86 8.55 15.57
CA THR A 177 -0.18 7.54 15.82
C THR A 177 -0.76 7.66 17.23
N LYS A 178 0.08 7.88 18.24
CA LYS A 178 -0.36 8.11 19.63
C LYS A 178 -1.20 9.39 19.74
N ALA A 179 -0.76 10.48 19.12
CA ALA A 179 -1.48 11.75 19.10
C ALA A 179 -2.86 11.60 18.43
N ARG A 180 -2.93 10.89 17.27
CA ARG A 180 -4.19 10.62 16.59
C ARG A 180 -5.16 9.77 17.42
N LYS A 181 -4.64 8.73 18.10
CA LYS A 181 -5.46 7.91 19.01
C LYS A 181 -5.97 8.70 20.20
N ALA A 182 -5.13 9.56 20.79
CA ALA A 182 -5.54 10.43 21.89
C ALA A 182 -6.60 11.44 21.47
N ALA A 183 -6.47 12.06 20.29
CA ALA A 183 -7.48 12.95 19.75
C ALA A 183 -8.82 12.21 19.50
N ALA A 184 -8.78 11.03 18.88
CA ALA A 184 -9.99 10.25 18.64
C ALA A 184 -10.69 9.82 19.95
N SER A 185 -9.93 9.44 20.99
CA SER A 185 -10.50 9.10 22.30
C SER A 185 -11.07 10.35 23.03
N PHE A 186 -10.49 11.52 22.81
CA PHE A 186 -11.02 12.78 23.35
C PHE A 186 -12.34 13.14 22.66
N ASP A 187 -12.41 13.06 21.33
CA ASP A 187 -13.64 13.34 20.57
C ASP A 187 -14.77 12.37 20.98
N GLU A 188 -14.46 11.07 21.18
CA GLU A 188 -15.42 10.08 21.64
C GLU A 188 -15.90 10.36 23.07
N ALA A 189 -15.02 10.86 23.95
CA ALA A 189 -15.38 11.24 25.32
C ALA A 189 -16.28 12.49 25.35
N VAL A 190 -16.02 13.44 24.47
CA VAL A 190 -16.86 14.66 24.31
C VAL A 190 -18.25 14.30 23.78
N GLU A 191 -18.33 13.42 22.75
CA GLU A 191 -19.62 12.96 22.22
C GLU A 191 -20.45 12.18 23.24
N LYS A 192 -19.80 11.45 24.18
CA LYS A 192 -20.49 10.72 25.26
C LYS A 192 -20.90 11.56 26.46
N GLY A 193 -20.67 12.88 26.42
CA GLY A 193 -21.06 13.79 27.52
C GLY A 193 -20.26 13.58 28.81
N ALA A 194 -19.08 12.92 28.73
CA ALA A 194 -18.27 12.59 29.92
C ALA A 194 -17.75 13.83 30.67
N PHE A 195 -17.96 15.04 30.13
CA PHE A 195 -17.60 16.32 30.77
C PHE A 195 -18.78 17.01 31.43
N ASP A 196 -20.02 16.59 31.19
CA ASP A 196 -21.20 17.24 31.78
C ASP A 196 -21.28 16.99 33.31
N GLU A 197 -20.72 15.89 33.81
CA GLU A 197 -20.64 15.59 35.26
C GLU A 197 -19.68 16.49 36.03
N PHE A 198 -18.80 17.22 35.36
CA PHE A 198 -17.79 18.09 36.01
C PHE A 198 -18.29 19.52 36.25
N PHE A 199 -19.44 19.91 35.73
CA PHE A 199 -19.97 21.29 35.83
C PHE A 199 -21.29 21.40 36.60
N GLU A 200 -21.76 20.30 37.23
CA GLU A 200 -22.91 20.31 38.14
C GLU A 200 -22.42 20.33 39.62
N ASP A 201 -21.85 21.49 40.03
CA ASP A 201 -21.71 21.89 41.45
C ASP A 201 -21.93 23.38 41.61
#